data_c1eafa128d0bdc29b212a89f179b4cf2
#
_entry.id   c1eafa128d0bdc29b212a89f179b4cf2
#
_cell.length_a   1.000
_cell.length_b   1.000
_cell.length_c   1.000
_cell.angle_alpha   90.00
_cell.angle_beta   90.00
_cell.angle_gamma   90.00
#
_symmetry.space_group_name_H-M   'P 1'
#
loop_
_entity.id
_entity.type
_entity.pdbx_description
1 polymer ?
#
loop_
_entity_poly.entity_id
_entity_poly.type
_entity_poly.pdbx_seq_one_letter_code
_entity_poly.pdbx_strand_id
1 'polypeptide(L)'
;MERPFICGEEKYTISKLGTIGLPVSIENLPNEINVNGNKLFLKPSFHVSLVCIGQIVKKRNISVPNFRDVILEEFCNFTRTNEINFINYSEDFKYAKEDNLKTVVVMCNVSNLDKFFDLINKKYGLNLEYPPTHVTLYAHDGKTGIFLTDFTDLKNLTKPIPNSIGHLL
;
A
#
# COMPACT_ATOMS: atom_id res chain seq x y z
N MET A 1 3.96 -2.70 14.54
CA MET A 1 2.59 -2.45 15.01
C MET A 1 2.14 -1.12 14.41
N GLU A 2 1.08 -1.13 13.63
CA GLU A 2 0.49 0.08 13.09
C GLU A 2 -0.30 0.78 14.19
N ARG A 3 -0.23 2.11 14.21
CA ARG A 3 -0.99 2.93 15.15
C ARG A 3 -2.15 3.59 14.40
N PRO A 4 -3.30 3.80 15.02
CA PRO A 4 -4.34 4.64 14.44
C PRO A 4 -3.76 6.00 14.08
N PHE A 5 -3.98 6.44 12.87
CA PHE A 5 -3.55 7.76 12.43
C PHE A 5 -4.70 8.74 12.64
N ILE A 6 -4.48 9.72 13.51
CA ILE A 6 -5.52 10.66 13.95
C ILE A 6 -5.62 11.81 12.96
N CYS A 7 -6.45 11.66 11.93
CA CYS A 7 -6.94 12.77 11.09
C CYS A 7 -8.37 13.18 11.45
N GLY A 8 -8.78 12.97 12.69
CA GLY A 8 -10.15 13.22 13.16
C GLY A 8 -11.07 11.99 13.17
N GLU A 9 -10.72 10.93 12.43
CA GLU A 9 -11.37 9.62 12.44
C GLU A 9 -10.32 8.52 12.40
N GLU A 10 -10.58 7.39 13.06
CA GLU A 10 -9.68 6.22 13.14
C GLU A 10 -9.64 5.40 11.83
N LYS A 11 -9.83 6.04 10.68
CA LYS A 11 -9.94 5.39 9.38
C LYS A 11 -8.60 4.96 8.80
N TYR A 12 -7.55 5.72 9.09
CA TYR A 12 -6.23 5.48 8.52
C TYR A 12 -5.24 5.06 9.60
N THR A 13 -4.27 4.24 9.22
CA THR A 13 -3.18 3.81 10.10
C THR A 13 -1.86 4.40 9.66
N ILE A 14 -0.89 4.46 10.56
CA ILE A 14 0.48 4.81 10.25
C ILE A 14 1.44 3.76 10.82
N SER A 15 2.33 3.26 9.98
CA SER A 15 3.41 2.37 10.41
C SER A 15 4.58 3.13 11.02
N LYS A 16 5.48 2.41 11.73
CA LYS A 16 6.73 2.99 12.24
C LYS A 16 7.60 3.62 11.14
N LEU A 17 7.57 3.05 9.95
CA LEU A 17 8.30 3.52 8.78
C LEU A 17 7.60 4.68 8.05
N GLY A 18 6.47 5.18 8.56
CA GLY A 18 5.74 6.29 7.98
C GLY A 18 4.90 5.90 6.77
N THR A 19 4.41 4.66 6.69
CA THR A 19 3.42 4.29 5.68
C THR A 19 2.03 4.60 6.20
N ILE A 20 1.29 5.45 5.48
CA ILE A 20 -0.13 5.68 5.71
C ILE A 20 -0.89 4.55 5.02
N GLY A 21 -1.71 3.83 5.78
CA GLY A 21 -2.49 2.69 5.32
C GLY A 21 -3.99 2.92 5.47
N LEU A 22 -4.76 2.34 4.57
CA LEU A 22 -6.21 2.22 4.65
C LEU A 22 -6.54 0.76 4.99
N PRO A 23 -6.99 0.45 6.23
CA PRO A 23 -7.37 -0.90 6.61
C PRO A 23 -8.52 -1.42 5.75
N VAL A 24 -8.46 -2.69 5.40
CA VAL A 24 -9.55 -3.41 4.72
C VAL A 24 -9.81 -4.73 5.44
N SER A 25 -11.06 -5.16 5.46
CA SER A 25 -11.46 -6.44 6.02
C SER A 25 -11.60 -7.47 4.91
N ILE A 26 -10.97 -8.62 5.09
CA ILE A 26 -11.08 -9.76 4.20
C ILE A 26 -11.30 -10.99 5.09
N GLU A 27 -12.31 -11.77 4.75
CA GLU A 27 -12.67 -12.97 5.48
C GLU A 27 -12.62 -14.19 4.54
N ASN A 28 -12.56 -15.38 5.12
CA ASN A 28 -12.67 -16.65 4.39
C ASN A 28 -11.55 -16.99 3.39
N LEU A 29 -10.40 -16.31 3.45
CA LEU A 29 -9.24 -16.73 2.69
C LEU A 29 -8.56 -17.95 3.32
N PRO A 30 -7.98 -18.86 2.52
CA PRO A 30 -7.20 -19.99 3.05
C PRO A 30 -5.99 -19.49 3.86
N ASN A 31 -5.65 -20.21 4.93
CA ASN A 31 -4.52 -19.84 5.81
C ASN A 31 -3.15 -19.89 5.10
N GLU A 32 -3.05 -20.68 4.04
CA GLU A 32 -1.83 -20.86 3.26
C GLU A 32 -2.16 -21.15 1.80
N ILE A 33 -1.24 -20.77 0.92
CA ILE A 33 -1.28 -21.07 -0.51
C ILE A 33 0.11 -21.48 -1.01
N ASN A 34 0.15 -22.20 -2.13
CA ASN A 34 1.39 -22.51 -2.84
C ASN A 34 1.42 -21.73 -4.16
N VAL A 35 2.46 -20.92 -4.34
CA VAL A 35 2.67 -20.16 -5.57
C VAL A 35 4.11 -20.33 -6.03
N ASN A 36 4.30 -20.75 -7.27
CA ASN A 36 5.63 -20.97 -7.87
C ASN A 36 6.54 -21.85 -6.99
N GLY A 37 5.98 -22.92 -6.41
CA GLY A 37 6.71 -23.84 -5.52
C GLY A 37 7.04 -23.26 -4.13
N ASN A 38 6.49 -22.10 -3.77
CA ASN A 38 6.68 -21.49 -2.46
C ASN A 38 5.38 -21.51 -1.66
N LYS A 39 5.49 -21.99 -0.43
CA LYS A 39 4.41 -21.91 0.55
C LYS A 39 4.39 -20.51 1.15
N LEU A 40 3.22 -19.87 1.11
CA LEU A 40 2.98 -18.53 1.64
C LEU A 40 1.83 -18.60 2.64
N PHE A 41 1.91 -17.79 3.66
CA PHE A 41 0.95 -17.75 4.78
C PHE A 41 0.11 -16.48 4.74
N LEU A 42 -1.16 -16.61 5.10
CA LEU A 42 -2.10 -15.50 5.18
C LEU A 42 -1.61 -14.46 6.19
N LYS A 43 -1.72 -13.18 5.83
CA LYS A 43 -1.41 -12.09 6.75
C LYS A 43 -2.54 -11.93 7.80
N PRO A 44 -2.20 -11.54 9.03
CA PRO A 44 -3.19 -11.38 10.11
C PRO A 44 -4.04 -10.12 9.97
N SER A 45 -3.63 -9.16 9.13
CA SER A 45 -4.35 -7.92 8.87
C SER A 45 -4.03 -7.40 7.48
N PHE A 46 -4.98 -6.67 6.92
CA PHE A 46 -4.91 -6.18 5.55
C PHE A 46 -5.08 -4.66 5.50
N HIS A 47 -4.33 -4.02 4.62
CA HIS A 47 -4.45 -2.60 4.32
C HIS A 47 -3.99 -2.31 2.90
N VAL A 48 -4.46 -1.19 2.37
CA VAL A 48 -3.89 -0.57 1.17
C VAL A 48 -2.85 0.46 1.62
N SER A 49 -1.62 0.36 1.14
CA SER A 49 -0.59 1.39 1.37
C SER A 49 -0.89 2.60 0.49
N LEU A 50 -1.28 3.72 1.12
CA LEU A 50 -1.64 4.96 0.42
C LEU A 50 -0.43 5.85 0.17
N VAL A 51 0.39 6.09 1.20
CA VAL A 51 1.60 6.94 1.10
C VAL A 51 2.74 6.29 1.86
N CYS A 52 3.76 5.86 1.14
CA CYS A 52 4.95 5.23 1.72
C CYS A 52 6.04 6.30 2.00
N ILE A 53 5.82 7.18 2.99
CA ILE A 53 6.67 8.36 3.24
C ILE A 53 8.14 7.95 3.40
N GLY A 54 8.43 6.93 4.19
CA GLY A 54 9.81 6.46 4.42
C GLY A 54 10.50 5.97 3.14
N GLN A 55 9.76 5.32 2.23
CA GLN A 55 10.30 4.89 0.94
C GLN A 55 10.49 6.07 -0.01
N ILE A 56 9.57 7.03 -0.01
CA ILE A 56 9.71 8.26 -0.81
C ILE A 56 10.99 9.00 -0.42
N VAL A 57 11.20 9.23 0.87
CA VAL A 57 12.41 9.90 1.38
C VAL A 57 13.68 9.11 1.01
N LYS A 58 13.65 7.79 1.11
CA LYS A 58 14.80 6.93 0.80
C LYS A 58 15.14 6.92 -0.71
N LYS A 59 14.13 6.93 -1.58
CA LYS A 59 14.32 6.80 -3.04
C LYS A 59 14.48 8.13 -3.76
N ARG A 60 13.95 9.21 -3.20
CA ARG A 60 13.93 10.52 -3.84
C ARG A 60 14.76 11.52 -3.03
N ASN A 61 15.44 12.41 -3.71
CA ASN A 61 16.13 13.52 -3.05
C ASN A 61 15.11 14.61 -2.70
N ILE A 62 14.47 14.46 -1.52
CA ILE A 62 13.43 15.37 -1.06
C ILE A 62 14.07 16.56 -0.36
N SER A 63 13.87 17.77 -0.92
CA SER A 63 14.36 19.03 -0.36
C SER A 63 13.41 19.72 0.62
N VAL A 64 12.21 19.17 0.81
CA VAL A 64 11.21 19.71 1.74
C VAL A 64 11.63 19.39 3.17
N PRO A 65 11.89 20.41 4.03
CA PRO A 65 12.21 20.17 5.43
C PRO A 65 11.05 19.47 6.16
N ASN A 66 11.37 18.56 7.10
CA ASN A 66 10.39 17.83 7.89
C ASN A 66 9.31 17.14 7.02
N PHE A 67 9.71 16.61 5.87
CA PHE A 67 8.81 16.06 4.85
C PHE A 67 7.76 15.10 5.43
N ARG A 68 8.12 14.27 6.41
CA ARG A 68 7.19 13.36 7.05
C ARG A 68 6.02 14.10 7.71
N ASP A 69 6.32 15.11 8.52
CA ASP A 69 5.29 15.84 9.26
C ASP A 69 4.44 16.68 8.31
N VAL A 70 5.07 17.27 7.30
CA VAL A 70 4.37 17.99 6.23
C VAL A 70 3.37 17.10 5.51
N ILE A 71 3.78 15.91 5.09
CA ILE A 71 2.87 14.98 4.39
C ILE A 71 1.75 14.50 5.29
N LEU A 72 2.01 14.24 6.56
CA LEU A 72 0.98 13.85 7.51
C LEU A 72 -0.07 14.95 7.71
N GLU A 73 0.37 16.20 7.84
CA GLU A 73 -0.53 17.35 7.97
C GLU A 73 -1.35 17.55 6.69
N GLU A 74 -0.72 17.53 5.52
CA GLU A 74 -1.39 17.67 4.23
C GLU A 74 -2.41 16.54 4.00
N PHE A 75 -2.06 15.30 4.36
CA PHE A 75 -2.97 14.17 4.25
C PHE A 75 -4.21 14.37 5.14
N CYS A 76 -4.02 14.79 6.38
CA CYS A 76 -5.14 15.08 7.29
C CYS A 76 -6.02 16.23 6.77
N ASN A 77 -5.42 17.29 6.27
CA ASN A 77 -6.16 18.43 5.71
C ASN A 77 -6.94 18.03 4.45
N PHE A 78 -6.33 17.25 3.57
CA PHE A 78 -6.96 16.78 2.35
C PHE A 78 -8.14 15.85 2.62
N THR A 79 -7.97 14.88 3.52
CA THR A 79 -8.97 13.84 3.78
C THR A 79 -10.21 14.35 4.52
N ARG A 80 -10.16 15.53 5.13
CA ARG A 80 -11.36 16.17 5.73
C ARG A 80 -12.44 16.48 4.71
N THR A 81 -12.06 16.74 3.46
CA THR A 81 -13.00 17.10 2.38
C THR A 81 -12.97 16.15 1.20
N ASN A 82 -11.93 15.33 1.09
CA ASN A 82 -11.72 14.39 -0.01
C ASN A 82 -11.30 13.04 0.57
N GLU A 83 -12.25 12.34 1.17
CA GLU A 83 -11.94 11.02 1.74
C GLU A 83 -11.34 10.06 0.71
N ILE A 84 -10.30 9.33 1.12
CA ILE A 84 -9.74 8.23 0.37
C ILE A 84 -10.43 6.95 0.84
N ASN A 85 -11.23 6.36 -0.04
CA ASN A 85 -12.01 5.16 0.23
C ASN A 85 -11.53 4.01 -0.64
N PHE A 86 -11.60 2.79 -0.09
CA PHE A 86 -11.49 1.59 -0.88
C PHE A 86 -12.70 1.48 -1.82
N ILE A 87 -12.47 1.16 -3.10
CA ILE A 87 -13.52 1.02 -4.10
C ILE A 87 -13.78 -0.46 -4.38
N ASN A 88 -12.78 -1.17 -4.89
CA ASN A 88 -12.90 -2.59 -5.22
C ASN A 88 -11.51 -3.24 -5.37
N TYR A 89 -11.50 -4.56 -5.33
CA TYR A 89 -10.37 -5.35 -5.82
C TYR A 89 -10.46 -5.45 -7.35
N SER A 90 -9.29 -5.49 -8.00
CA SER A 90 -9.21 -5.91 -9.39
C SER A 90 -9.02 -7.44 -9.46
N GLU A 91 -9.15 -8.01 -10.66
CA GLU A 91 -8.83 -9.42 -10.89
C GLU A 91 -7.32 -9.67 -11.06
N ASP A 92 -6.49 -8.65 -10.86
CA ASP A 92 -5.05 -8.69 -11.10
C ASP A 92 -4.29 -9.11 -9.83
N PHE A 93 -3.93 -10.37 -9.77
CA PHE A 93 -3.10 -10.96 -8.71
C PHE A 93 -1.64 -11.01 -9.16
N LYS A 94 -0.75 -10.65 -8.25
CA LYS A 94 0.70 -10.66 -8.53
C LYS A 94 1.47 -11.37 -7.43
N TYR A 95 2.46 -12.13 -7.85
CA TYR A 95 3.51 -12.65 -6.99
C TYR A 95 4.65 -11.64 -6.99
N ALA A 96 4.98 -11.10 -5.83
CA ALA A 96 6.11 -10.20 -5.66
C ALA A 96 7.28 -10.91 -4.98
N LYS A 97 8.50 -10.61 -5.45
CA LYS A 97 9.74 -11.13 -4.89
C LYS A 97 10.79 -10.02 -4.82
N GLU A 98 11.40 -9.88 -3.65
CA GLU A 98 12.53 -9.00 -3.39
C GLU A 98 13.48 -9.72 -2.42
N ASP A 99 14.70 -10.03 -2.85
CA ASP A 99 15.64 -10.86 -2.10
C ASP A 99 15.02 -12.19 -1.65
N ASN A 100 14.94 -12.40 -0.34
CA ASN A 100 14.30 -13.56 0.28
C ASN A 100 12.81 -13.38 0.57
N LEU A 101 12.29 -12.16 0.42
CA LEU A 101 10.90 -11.84 0.64
C LEU A 101 10.06 -12.32 -0.55
N LYS A 102 8.89 -12.88 -0.24
CA LYS A 102 7.93 -13.36 -1.23
C LYS A 102 6.53 -13.07 -0.73
N THR A 103 5.70 -12.45 -1.58
CA THR A 103 4.33 -12.12 -1.23
C THR A 103 3.38 -12.34 -2.39
N VAL A 104 2.11 -12.46 -2.08
CA VAL A 104 1.01 -12.36 -3.05
C VAL A 104 0.20 -11.13 -2.72
N VAL A 105 0.01 -10.30 -3.73
CA VAL A 105 -0.80 -9.09 -3.66
C VAL A 105 -1.96 -9.16 -4.64
N VAL A 106 -3.07 -8.52 -4.29
CA VAL A 106 -4.16 -8.21 -5.21
C VAL A 106 -4.18 -6.71 -5.46
N MET A 107 -4.26 -6.32 -6.74
CA MET A 107 -4.41 -4.91 -7.09
C MET A 107 -5.81 -4.43 -6.73
N CYS A 108 -5.93 -3.16 -6.39
CA CYS A 108 -7.20 -2.56 -6.00
C CYS A 108 -7.28 -1.10 -6.41
N ASN A 109 -8.49 -0.54 -6.33
CA ASN A 109 -8.75 0.86 -6.59
C ASN A 109 -9.17 1.57 -5.31
N VAL A 110 -8.70 2.80 -5.15
CA VAL A 110 -9.11 3.73 -4.10
C VAL A 110 -9.49 5.07 -4.69
N SER A 111 -10.37 5.81 -4.01
CA SER A 111 -10.76 7.15 -4.44
C SER A 111 -9.72 8.20 -4.05
N ASN A 112 -9.64 9.28 -4.82
CA ASN A 112 -8.97 10.54 -4.49
C ASN A 112 -7.44 10.48 -4.16
N LEU A 113 -6.79 9.33 -4.22
CA LEU A 113 -5.35 9.24 -3.94
C LEU A 113 -4.51 9.99 -4.99
N ASP A 114 -4.91 9.90 -6.25
CA ASP A 114 -4.34 10.67 -7.36
C ASP A 114 -4.39 12.18 -7.10
N LYS A 115 -5.54 12.69 -6.67
CA LYS A 115 -5.73 14.11 -6.33
C LYS A 115 -4.86 14.56 -5.17
N PHE A 116 -4.64 13.67 -4.18
CA PHE A 116 -3.73 13.97 -3.08
C PHE A 116 -2.29 14.15 -3.57
N PHE A 117 -1.81 13.22 -4.43
CA PHE A 117 -0.47 13.32 -4.99
C PHE A 117 -0.31 14.54 -5.92
N ASP A 118 -1.33 14.86 -6.71
CA ASP A 118 -1.36 16.08 -7.53
C ASP A 118 -1.25 17.35 -6.68
N LEU A 119 -1.97 17.38 -5.54
CA LEU A 119 -1.93 18.51 -4.60
C LEU A 119 -0.53 18.70 -4.01
N ILE A 120 0.09 17.65 -3.46
CA ILE A 120 1.43 17.76 -2.85
C ILE A 120 2.51 18.03 -3.90
N ASN A 121 2.42 17.44 -5.09
CA ASN A 121 3.35 17.71 -6.19
C ASN A 121 3.29 19.19 -6.58
N LYS A 122 2.09 19.74 -6.78
CA LYS A 122 1.91 21.16 -7.13
C LYS A 122 2.38 22.09 -6.02
N LYS A 123 2.03 21.79 -4.77
CA LYS A 123 2.29 22.66 -3.61
C LYS A 123 3.78 22.74 -3.28
N TYR A 124 4.51 21.63 -3.43
CA TYR A 124 5.92 21.50 -3.02
C TYR A 124 6.89 21.38 -4.18
N GLY A 125 6.43 21.49 -5.43
CA GLY A 125 7.27 21.36 -6.61
C GLY A 125 7.87 19.97 -6.76
N LEU A 126 7.13 18.92 -6.35
CA LEU A 126 7.56 17.53 -6.40
C LEU A 126 7.05 16.86 -7.68
N ASN A 127 7.64 15.71 -7.99
CA ASN A 127 7.19 14.83 -9.07
C ASN A 127 7.09 13.39 -8.56
N LEU A 128 6.17 13.18 -7.62
CA LEU A 128 5.92 11.87 -7.01
C LEU A 128 4.83 11.15 -7.79
N GLU A 129 5.05 9.88 -8.08
CA GLU A 129 3.99 8.98 -8.53
C GLU A 129 3.21 8.50 -7.29
N TYR A 130 1.90 8.34 -7.41
CA TYR A 130 1.14 7.61 -6.41
C TYR A 130 1.46 6.11 -6.51
N PRO A 131 1.44 5.36 -5.39
CA PRO A 131 1.79 3.95 -5.41
C PRO A 131 0.75 3.15 -6.20
N PRO A 132 1.16 2.06 -6.87
CA PRO A 132 0.22 1.08 -7.42
C PRO A 132 -0.55 0.44 -6.26
N THR A 133 -1.82 0.82 -6.10
CA THR A 133 -2.63 0.43 -4.95
C THR A 133 -2.92 -1.07 -4.95
N HIS A 134 -2.61 -1.71 -3.85
CA HIS A 134 -2.74 -3.15 -3.68
C HIS A 134 -2.91 -3.53 -2.22
N VAL A 135 -3.39 -4.74 -2.00
CA VAL A 135 -3.42 -5.38 -0.67
C VAL A 135 -2.49 -6.59 -0.69
N THR A 136 -1.58 -6.67 0.25
CA THR A 136 -0.76 -7.87 0.46
C THR A 136 -1.58 -8.91 1.22
N LEU A 137 -1.87 -10.03 0.58
CA LEU A 137 -2.68 -11.11 1.16
C LEU A 137 -1.83 -12.15 1.88
N TYR A 138 -0.75 -12.58 1.25
CA TYR A 138 0.13 -13.64 1.74
C TYR A 138 1.59 -13.21 1.74
N ALA A 139 2.33 -13.72 2.70
CA ALA A 139 3.79 -13.53 2.79
C ALA A 139 4.48 -14.85 3.17
N HIS A 140 5.75 -14.99 2.84
CA HIS A 140 6.54 -16.20 3.15
C HIS A 140 6.63 -16.48 4.65
N ASP A 141 6.56 -15.44 5.49
CA ASP A 141 6.59 -15.50 6.96
C ASP A 141 5.21 -15.15 7.58
N GLY A 142 4.19 -14.93 6.75
CA GLY A 142 2.86 -14.48 7.17
C GLY A 142 2.80 -13.03 7.68
N LYS A 143 3.88 -12.25 7.57
CA LYS A 143 3.97 -10.90 8.18
C LYS A 143 4.54 -9.84 7.27
N THR A 144 5.70 -10.13 6.64
CA THR A 144 6.51 -9.11 5.96
C THR A 144 6.02 -8.91 4.53
N GLY A 145 5.57 -7.68 4.23
CA GLY A 145 5.22 -7.24 2.87
C GLY A 145 6.44 -6.76 2.09
N ILE A 146 6.27 -6.63 0.78
CA ILE A 146 7.22 -5.97 -0.13
C ILE A 146 6.65 -4.61 -0.48
N PHE A 147 7.48 -3.56 -0.42
CA PHE A 147 7.05 -2.22 -0.82
C PHE A 147 6.99 -2.11 -2.35
N LEU A 148 5.81 -1.84 -2.86
CA LEU A 148 5.59 -1.45 -4.26
C LEU A 148 5.28 0.04 -4.27
N THR A 149 6.32 0.87 -4.22
CA THR A 149 6.19 2.31 -3.98
C THR A 149 5.79 3.07 -5.23
N ASP A 150 6.16 2.54 -6.39
CA ASP A 150 5.88 3.12 -7.70
C ASP A 150 5.68 2.03 -8.77
N PHE A 151 5.34 2.42 -9.99
CA PHE A 151 5.12 1.47 -11.08
C PHE A 151 6.41 0.80 -11.56
N THR A 152 7.58 1.37 -11.27
CA THR A 152 8.87 0.72 -11.51
C THR A 152 9.07 -0.47 -10.59
N ASP A 153 8.75 -0.35 -9.30
CA ASP A 153 8.74 -1.48 -8.36
C ASP A 153 7.75 -2.56 -8.81
N LEU A 154 6.53 -2.16 -9.17
CA LEU A 154 5.51 -3.10 -9.64
C LEU A 154 6.02 -3.92 -10.84
N LYS A 155 6.64 -3.26 -11.82
CA LYS A 155 7.19 -3.91 -13.01
C LYS A 155 8.35 -4.84 -12.70
N ASN A 156 9.27 -4.39 -11.83
CA ASN A 156 10.53 -5.11 -11.61
C ASN A 156 10.41 -6.22 -10.57
N LEU A 157 9.55 -6.05 -9.56
CA LEU A 157 9.44 -6.96 -8.43
C LEU A 157 8.29 -7.96 -8.54
N THR A 158 7.36 -7.77 -9.50
CA THR A 158 6.15 -8.60 -9.58
C THR A 158 6.01 -9.34 -10.90
N LYS A 159 5.27 -10.46 -10.82
CA LYS A 159 4.78 -11.22 -11.97
C LYS A 159 3.31 -11.54 -11.78
N PRO A 160 2.50 -11.51 -12.85
CA PRO A 160 1.11 -11.91 -12.76
C PRO A 160 1.00 -13.39 -12.38
N ILE A 161 -0.02 -13.72 -11.63
CA ILE A 161 -0.39 -15.10 -11.29
C ILE A 161 -1.88 -15.32 -11.54
N PRO A 162 -2.33 -16.59 -11.73
CA PRO A 162 -3.73 -16.89 -11.91
C PRO A 162 -4.58 -16.40 -10.73
N ASN A 163 -5.78 -15.90 -11.02
CA ASN A 163 -6.77 -15.55 -10.02
C ASN A 163 -7.50 -16.82 -9.55
N SER A 164 -6.99 -17.48 -8.52
CA SER A 164 -7.58 -18.69 -7.94
C SER A 164 -8.46 -18.42 -6.72
N ILE A 165 -8.33 -17.26 -6.10
CA ILE A 165 -9.01 -16.92 -4.83
C ILE A 165 -9.84 -15.62 -4.92
N GLY A 166 -9.89 -14.97 -6.08
CA GLY A 166 -10.60 -13.68 -6.23
C GLY A 166 -12.10 -13.75 -5.94
N HIS A 167 -12.71 -14.92 -6.08
CA HIS A 167 -14.10 -15.15 -5.71
C HIS A 167 -14.36 -15.10 -4.20
N LEU A 168 -13.30 -15.02 -3.38
CA LEU A 168 -13.37 -14.93 -1.91
C LEU A 168 -13.16 -13.48 -1.40
N LEU A 169 -12.91 -12.51 -2.31
CA LEU A 169 -12.66 -11.11 -1.98
C LEU A 169 -13.91 -10.24 -2.05
#